data_e9f8b20cd4d221146bd937f13ff07729
#
_entry.id   e9f8b20cd4d221146bd937f13ff07729
#
_cell.length_a   1.000
_cell.length_b   1.000
_cell.length_c   1.000
_cell.angle_alpha   90.00
_cell.angle_beta   90.00
_cell.angle_gamma   90.00
#
_symmetry.space_group_name_H-M   'P 1'
#
loop_
_entity.id
_entity.type
_entity.pdbx_description
1 polymer ?
#
loop_
_entity_poly.entity_id
_entity_poly.type
_entity_poly.pdbx_seq_one_letter_code
_entity_poly.pdbx_strand_id
1 'polypeptide(L)'
;MKFSEIPKFVINLDRRPDRMESITKEMEYIGWDFERFSAIDTNSYMGITKSTFEVIKIAKERGYPRVMIIEDDCGFMPYSKDLLEQIENNYPDLEFAMFNLGPTQNRPINVSDKHDLLFDMTNTPEAPEESRGIYGANMVIYDESIYDTIFDISLTAFTTSGEYYFALDDYTYRFIVQKHQSYCPVLPIAPQKTNYSNISEGVYNNWYMQTYNWNRWCPRKIPNEFMDQYKVQEMKDRNEHHKFYYVN
;
A
#
# COMPACT_ATOMS: atom_id res chain seq x y z
N MET A 1 0.49 -12.12 -16.15
CA MET A 1 1.09 -10.89 -15.57
C MET A 1 2.28 -11.27 -14.72
N LYS A 2 3.40 -10.52 -14.80
CA LYS A 2 4.54 -10.72 -13.89
C LYS A 2 4.84 -9.44 -13.12
N PHE A 3 4.83 -9.51 -11.80
CA PHE A 3 5.09 -8.35 -10.95
C PHE A 3 6.49 -7.78 -11.15
N SER A 4 7.48 -8.62 -11.44
CA SER A 4 8.86 -8.19 -11.72
C SER A 4 8.98 -7.28 -12.96
N GLU A 5 8.10 -7.44 -13.95
CA GLU A 5 8.12 -6.70 -15.22
C GLU A 5 7.38 -5.36 -15.17
N ILE A 6 6.55 -5.12 -14.13
CA ILE A 6 5.84 -3.85 -13.97
C ILE A 6 6.85 -2.77 -13.57
N PRO A 7 6.90 -1.60 -14.27
CA PRO A 7 7.70 -0.45 -13.84
C PRO A 7 7.36 -0.03 -12.41
N LYS A 8 8.38 0.20 -11.60
CA LYS A 8 8.26 0.51 -10.18
C LYS A 8 8.87 1.84 -9.84
N PHE A 9 8.15 2.64 -9.06
CA PHE A 9 8.66 3.87 -8.49
C PHE A 9 8.60 3.81 -6.97
N VAL A 10 9.72 4.09 -6.33
CA VAL A 10 9.78 4.30 -4.88
C VAL A 10 9.73 5.79 -4.61
N ILE A 11 8.69 6.23 -3.92
CA ILE A 11 8.52 7.61 -3.47
C ILE A 11 9.28 7.78 -2.14
N ASN A 12 10.30 8.67 -2.15
CA ASN A 12 11.15 8.91 -0.99
C ASN A 12 11.51 10.39 -0.86
N LEU A 13 11.39 10.94 0.35
CA LEU A 13 11.83 12.29 0.68
C LEU A 13 13.35 12.39 0.66
N ASP A 14 13.91 13.45 0.06
CA ASP A 14 15.37 13.64 -0.04
C ASP A 14 16.05 13.71 1.34
N ARG A 15 15.35 14.20 2.36
CA ARG A 15 15.83 14.25 3.74
C ARG A 15 15.76 12.90 4.48
N ARG A 16 15.27 11.82 3.84
CA ARG A 16 15.15 10.48 4.43
C ARG A 16 16.00 9.44 3.71
N PRO A 17 17.34 9.63 3.66
CA PRO A 17 18.25 8.63 3.09
C PRO A 17 18.23 7.30 3.85
N ASP A 18 17.93 7.33 5.15
CA ASP A 18 17.74 6.17 6.00
C ASP A 18 16.63 5.24 5.47
N ARG A 19 15.49 5.82 5.07
CA ARG A 19 14.39 5.06 4.48
C ARG A 19 14.74 4.55 3.10
N MET A 20 15.46 5.35 2.30
CA MET A 20 15.93 4.92 0.99
C MET A 20 16.83 3.69 1.09
N GLU A 21 17.79 3.68 2.02
CA GLU A 21 18.64 2.51 2.28
C GLU A 21 17.80 1.29 2.71
N SER A 22 16.83 1.51 3.58
CA SER A 22 15.95 0.45 4.08
C SER A 22 15.11 -0.19 2.96
N ILE A 23 14.46 0.62 2.12
CA ILE A 23 13.63 0.10 1.02
C ILE A 23 14.48 -0.54 -0.07
N THR A 24 15.70 -0.05 -0.32
CA THR A 24 16.62 -0.68 -1.28
C THR A 24 16.89 -2.13 -0.89
N LYS A 25 17.16 -2.41 0.38
CA LYS A 25 17.36 -3.78 0.87
C LYS A 25 16.13 -4.68 0.67
N GLU A 26 14.94 -4.12 0.84
CA GLU A 26 13.70 -4.87 0.57
C GLU A 26 13.53 -5.18 -0.92
N MET A 27 13.85 -4.21 -1.79
CA MET A 27 13.76 -4.41 -3.23
C MET A 27 14.82 -5.42 -3.72
N GLU A 28 16.03 -5.40 -3.17
CA GLU A 28 17.05 -6.42 -3.39
C GLU A 28 16.58 -7.81 -2.91
N TYR A 29 15.96 -7.88 -1.71
CA TYR A 29 15.41 -9.12 -1.19
C TYR A 29 14.37 -9.73 -2.12
N ILE A 30 13.42 -8.93 -2.63
CA ILE A 30 12.38 -9.41 -3.53
C ILE A 30 12.90 -9.64 -4.97
N GLY A 31 14.03 -9.03 -5.34
CA GLY A 31 14.65 -9.13 -6.66
C GLY A 31 14.01 -8.21 -7.69
N TRP A 32 13.57 -7.01 -7.27
CA TRP A 32 12.93 -6.04 -8.14
C TRP A 32 13.78 -4.78 -8.34
N ASP A 33 13.92 -4.37 -9.59
CA ASP A 33 14.44 -3.05 -9.94
C ASP A 33 13.38 -1.98 -9.76
N PHE A 34 13.81 -0.75 -9.48
CA PHE A 34 12.92 0.39 -9.31
C PHE A 34 13.58 1.71 -9.71
N GLU A 35 12.76 2.71 -10.00
CA GLU A 35 13.17 4.11 -10.16
C GLU A 35 12.80 4.87 -8.87
N ARG A 36 13.73 5.65 -8.34
CA ARG A 36 13.44 6.53 -7.22
C ARG A 36 12.72 7.80 -7.71
N PHE A 37 11.60 8.13 -7.09
CA PHE A 37 10.94 9.43 -7.26
C PHE A 37 11.20 10.29 -6.03
N SER A 38 11.81 11.50 -6.23
CA SER A 38 12.00 12.46 -5.16
C SER A 38 10.64 13.02 -4.74
N ALA A 39 10.18 12.66 -3.53
CA ALA A 39 8.87 13.00 -3.04
C ALA A 39 8.65 14.50 -2.92
N ILE A 40 7.45 14.96 -3.27
CA ILE A 40 7.04 16.35 -3.08
C ILE A 40 6.84 16.60 -1.58
N ASP A 41 7.72 17.39 -1.00
CA ASP A 41 7.68 17.70 0.44
C ASP A 41 6.69 18.82 0.74
N THR A 42 5.62 18.50 1.42
CA THR A 42 4.59 19.47 1.84
C THR A 42 4.35 19.46 3.35
N ASN A 43 5.11 18.64 4.10
CA ASN A 43 4.89 18.38 5.53
C ASN A 43 3.45 17.93 5.86
N SER A 44 2.76 17.28 4.90
CA SER A 44 1.38 16.82 5.04
C SER A 44 1.10 15.62 4.14
N TYR A 45 -0.08 15.00 4.29
CA TYR A 45 -0.58 13.95 3.39
C TYR A 45 -0.59 14.35 1.91
N MET A 46 -0.58 15.64 1.65
CA MET A 46 -0.53 16.21 0.31
C MET A 46 0.73 15.81 -0.45
N GLY A 47 1.85 15.65 0.25
CA GLY A 47 3.12 15.28 -0.35
C GLY A 47 3.03 13.94 -1.06
N ILE A 48 2.55 12.90 -0.37
CA ILE A 48 2.41 11.57 -0.98
C ILE A 48 1.36 11.55 -2.09
N THR A 49 0.23 12.22 -1.90
CA THR A 49 -0.82 12.31 -2.91
C THR A 49 -0.32 12.98 -4.20
N LYS A 50 0.34 14.14 -4.09
CA LYS A 50 0.94 14.83 -5.24
C LYS A 50 2.03 14.01 -5.91
N SER A 51 2.89 13.37 -5.14
CA SER A 51 3.96 12.52 -5.66
C SER A 51 3.40 11.35 -6.44
N THR A 52 2.34 10.71 -5.95
CA THR A 52 1.65 9.63 -6.65
C THR A 52 1.07 10.11 -7.99
N PHE A 53 0.44 11.27 -8.03
CA PHE A 53 -0.09 11.84 -9.28
C PHE A 53 1.00 12.13 -10.30
N GLU A 54 2.13 12.70 -9.88
CA GLU A 54 3.25 12.93 -10.80
C GLU A 54 3.86 11.61 -11.32
N VAL A 55 3.95 10.57 -10.50
CA VAL A 55 4.40 9.25 -10.96
C VAL A 55 3.42 8.66 -11.97
N ILE A 56 2.12 8.75 -11.75
CA ILE A 56 1.11 8.28 -12.71
C ILE A 56 1.17 9.07 -14.02
N LYS A 57 1.42 10.37 -13.95
CA LYS A 57 1.64 11.20 -15.13
C LYS A 57 2.86 10.74 -15.94
N ILE A 58 3.99 10.49 -15.25
CA ILE A 58 5.20 9.93 -15.86
C ILE A 58 4.89 8.56 -16.51
N ALA A 59 4.14 7.69 -15.83
CA ALA A 59 3.76 6.39 -16.35
C ALA A 59 2.92 6.54 -17.64
N LYS A 60 1.95 7.44 -17.65
CA LYS A 60 1.14 7.74 -18.84
C LYS A 60 1.99 8.31 -19.98
N GLU A 61 2.87 9.27 -19.71
CA GLU A 61 3.76 9.88 -20.73
C GLU A 61 4.74 8.85 -21.32
N ARG A 62 5.17 7.85 -20.53
CA ARG A 62 6.05 6.76 -20.99
C ARG A 62 5.28 5.59 -21.62
N GLY A 63 3.95 5.63 -21.65
CA GLY A 63 3.09 4.58 -22.22
C GLY A 63 3.15 3.27 -21.41
N TYR A 64 3.33 3.34 -20.11
CA TYR A 64 3.31 2.16 -19.27
C TYR A 64 1.87 1.67 -19.06
N PRO A 65 1.54 0.42 -19.45
CA PRO A 65 0.20 -0.11 -19.25
C PRO A 65 -0.15 -0.31 -17.77
N ARG A 66 0.89 -0.47 -16.93
CA ARG A 66 0.78 -0.57 -15.48
C ARG A 66 1.97 0.10 -14.82
N VAL A 67 1.77 0.63 -13.63
CA VAL A 67 2.84 1.18 -12.79
C VAL A 67 2.63 0.74 -11.34
N MET A 68 3.70 0.35 -10.67
CA MET A 68 3.71 0.07 -9.23
C MET A 68 4.33 1.24 -8.49
N ILE A 69 3.59 1.78 -7.54
CA ILE A 69 4.02 2.88 -6.67
C ILE A 69 4.23 2.34 -5.27
N ILE A 70 5.38 2.65 -4.68
CA ILE A 70 5.87 2.09 -3.43
C ILE A 70 6.27 3.23 -2.50
N GLU A 71 5.78 3.23 -1.27
CA GLU A 71 6.27 4.12 -0.23
C GLU A 71 7.57 3.57 0.38
N ASP A 72 8.46 4.45 0.83
CA ASP A 72 9.81 4.11 1.31
C ASP A 72 9.86 3.40 2.67
N ASP A 73 8.71 3.21 3.31
CA ASP A 73 8.58 2.48 4.57
C ASP A 73 7.91 1.10 4.42
N CYS A 74 7.76 0.60 3.21
CA CYS A 74 7.33 -0.77 2.97
C CYS A 74 8.36 -1.80 3.43
N GLY A 75 7.88 -2.97 3.85
CA GLY A 75 8.69 -4.15 4.11
C GLY A 75 7.99 -5.42 3.64
N PHE A 76 8.74 -6.35 3.06
CA PHE A 76 8.15 -7.60 2.58
C PHE A 76 8.02 -8.64 3.71
N MET A 77 6.90 -9.36 3.69
CA MET A 77 6.71 -10.53 4.55
C MET A 77 7.58 -11.69 4.05
N PRO A 78 8.03 -12.60 4.94
CA PRO A 78 8.88 -13.73 4.53
C PRO A 78 8.28 -14.62 3.44
N TYR A 79 6.96 -14.73 3.38
CA TYR A 79 6.23 -15.49 2.35
C TYR A 79 5.93 -14.72 1.08
N SER A 80 6.36 -13.47 0.96
CA SER A 80 5.96 -12.58 -0.14
C SER A 80 6.35 -13.11 -1.51
N LYS A 81 7.55 -13.67 -1.65
CA LYS A 81 8.02 -14.25 -2.91
C LYS A 81 7.12 -15.39 -3.36
N ASP A 82 6.88 -16.34 -2.47
CA ASP A 82 6.09 -17.54 -2.77
C ASP A 82 4.64 -17.17 -3.11
N LEU A 83 4.06 -16.20 -2.39
CA LEU A 83 2.69 -15.77 -2.64
C LEU A 83 2.56 -15.00 -3.96
N LEU A 84 3.53 -14.13 -4.28
CA LEU A 84 3.57 -13.44 -5.58
C LEU A 84 3.67 -14.44 -6.73
N GLU A 85 4.57 -15.42 -6.64
CA GLU A 85 4.72 -16.47 -7.64
C GLU A 85 3.45 -17.29 -7.80
N GLN A 86 2.79 -17.66 -6.71
CA GLN A 86 1.51 -18.35 -6.76
C GLN A 86 0.42 -17.53 -7.46
N ILE A 87 0.34 -16.21 -7.17
CA ILE A 87 -0.62 -15.32 -7.83
C ILE A 87 -0.32 -15.23 -9.33
N GLU A 88 0.93 -15.06 -9.72
CA GLU A 88 1.34 -15.01 -11.13
C GLU A 88 0.98 -16.30 -11.89
N ASN A 89 1.24 -17.45 -11.28
CA ASN A 89 1.00 -18.76 -11.90
C ASN A 89 -0.49 -19.11 -11.98
N ASN A 90 -1.27 -18.76 -10.96
CA ASN A 90 -2.70 -19.07 -10.92
C ASN A 90 -3.56 -18.09 -11.72
N TYR A 91 -3.08 -16.84 -11.89
CA TYR A 91 -3.85 -15.80 -12.54
C TYR A 91 -3.02 -15.02 -13.58
N PRO A 92 -2.48 -15.71 -14.62
CA PRO A 92 -1.58 -15.07 -15.60
C PRO A 92 -2.26 -13.94 -16.37
N ASP A 93 -3.57 -14.04 -16.60
CA ASP A 93 -4.39 -13.10 -17.36
C ASP A 93 -5.31 -12.24 -16.46
N LEU A 94 -4.89 -11.99 -15.21
CA LEU A 94 -5.69 -11.21 -14.27
C LEU A 94 -5.83 -9.76 -14.76
N GLU A 95 -7.08 -9.36 -14.99
CA GLU A 95 -7.45 -7.99 -15.32
C GLU A 95 -7.87 -7.26 -14.05
N PHE A 96 -7.35 -6.05 -13.87
CA PHE A 96 -7.68 -5.17 -12.73
C PHE A 96 -7.38 -3.72 -13.08
N ALA A 97 -8.07 -2.82 -12.44
CA ALA A 97 -7.76 -1.40 -12.45
C ALA A 97 -6.73 -1.02 -11.37
N MET A 98 -6.83 -1.69 -10.21
CA MET A 98 -5.93 -1.47 -9.09
C MET A 98 -5.61 -2.78 -8.37
N PHE A 99 -4.34 -2.96 -7.97
CA PHE A 99 -3.91 -4.08 -7.15
C PHE A 99 -3.10 -3.58 -5.96
N ASN A 100 -3.63 -3.74 -4.75
CA ASN A 100 -2.98 -3.28 -3.52
C ASN A 100 -2.23 -4.41 -2.84
N LEU A 101 -0.89 -4.36 -2.85
CA LEU A 101 -0.02 -5.38 -2.26
C LEU A 101 0.22 -5.19 -0.75
N GLY A 102 -0.03 -3.99 -0.25
CA GLY A 102 0.14 -3.65 1.16
C GLY A 102 -1.13 -3.08 1.80
N PRO A 103 -2.29 -3.77 1.67
CA PRO A 103 -3.53 -3.25 2.22
C PRO A 103 -3.50 -3.25 3.74
N THR A 104 -3.98 -2.16 4.31
CA THR A 104 -4.31 -2.06 5.73
C THR A 104 -5.81 -2.25 5.89
N GLN A 105 -6.23 -3.01 6.90
CA GLN A 105 -7.62 -3.37 7.02
C GLN A 105 -8.24 -3.03 8.38
N ASN A 106 -9.44 -2.47 8.33
CA ASN A 106 -10.23 -2.15 9.53
C ASN A 106 -11.53 -2.96 9.64
N ARG A 107 -11.86 -3.81 8.64
CA ARG A 107 -13.13 -4.54 8.57
C ARG A 107 -13.01 -5.89 7.87
N PRO A 108 -13.99 -6.80 8.08
CA PRO A 108 -14.10 -8.03 7.32
C PRO A 108 -14.13 -7.76 5.82
N ILE A 109 -13.33 -8.49 5.05
CA ILE A 109 -13.37 -8.52 3.59
C ILE A 109 -14.08 -9.80 3.15
N ASN A 110 -14.90 -9.70 2.12
CA ASN A 110 -15.41 -10.88 1.43
C ASN A 110 -14.30 -11.44 0.54
N VAL A 111 -14.03 -12.72 0.68
CA VAL A 111 -13.12 -13.42 -0.24
C VAL A 111 -13.79 -13.46 -1.60
N SER A 112 -13.03 -13.17 -2.66
CA SER A 112 -13.52 -13.35 -4.01
C SER A 112 -13.86 -14.83 -4.25
N ASP A 113 -15.09 -15.11 -4.65
CA ASP A 113 -15.50 -16.47 -5.02
C ASP A 113 -14.76 -16.99 -6.25
N LYS A 114 -14.05 -16.14 -6.96
CA LYS A 114 -13.33 -16.46 -8.22
C LYS A 114 -11.84 -16.69 -8.03
N HIS A 115 -11.27 -16.23 -6.92
CA HIS A 115 -9.81 -16.21 -6.75
C HIS A 115 -9.41 -16.59 -5.32
N ASP A 116 -8.89 -17.79 -5.13
CA ASP A 116 -8.51 -18.33 -3.81
C ASP A 116 -7.40 -17.53 -3.09
N LEU A 117 -6.55 -16.83 -3.85
CA LEU A 117 -5.41 -16.07 -3.32
C LEU A 117 -5.66 -14.56 -3.28
N LEU A 118 -6.84 -14.10 -3.73
CA LEU A 118 -7.15 -12.68 -3.85
C LEU A 118 -8.47 -12.34 -3.17
N PHE A 119 -8.51 -11.20 -2.52
CA PHE A 119 -9.76 -10.55 -2.13
C PHE A 119 -10.19 -9.59 -3.24
N ASP A 120 -11.46 -9.64 -3.60
CA ASP A 120 -12.08 -8.65 -4.46
C ASP A 120 -12.46 -7.44 -3.60
N MET A 121 -11.74 -6.34 -3.80
CA MET A 121 -11.96 -5.10 -3.07
C MET A 121 -13.21 -4.35 -3.56
N THR A 122 -13.66 -4.60 -4.79
CA THR A 122 -14.84 -3.94 -5.37
C THR A 122 -16.15 -4.38 -4.71
N ASN A 123 -16.18 -5.58 -4.16
CA ASN A 123 -17.35 -6.16 -3.49
C ASN A 123 -17.36 -5.92 -1.97
N THR A 124 -16.48 -5.06 -1.44
CA THR A 124 -16.59 -4.69 -0.02
C THR A 124 -17.94 -3.99 0.21
N PRO A 125 -18.73 -4.43 1.18
CA PRO A 125 -20.00 -3.77 1.49
C PRO A 125 -19.77 -2.28 1.69
N GLU A 126 -20.69 -1.45 1.18
CA GLU A 126 -20.66 -0.02 1.49
C GLU A 126 -20.49 0.16 2.98
N ALA A 127 -19.30 0.53 3.38
CA ALA A 127 -19.09 0.90 4.76
C ALA A 127 -19.87 2.18 5.01
N PRO A 128 -20.61 2.31 6.11
CA PRO A 128 -21.14 3.61 6.52
C PRO A 128 -20.01 4.64 6.46
N GLU A 129 -20.29 5.90 6.16
CA GLU A 129 -19.28 6.97 5.96
C GLU A 129 -18.16 6.99 7.01
N GLU A 130 -18.44 6.46 8.20
CA GLU A 130 -17.52 6.39 9.34
C GLU A 130 -16.58 5.19 9.32
N SER A 131 -16.63 4.33 8.31
CA SER A 131 -15.94 3.05 8.35
C SER A 131 -15.42 2.57 7.00
N ARG A 132 -14.18 2.82 6.77
CA ARG A 132 -13.41 2.51 5.57
C ARG A 132 -12.91 1.06 5.62
N GLY A 133 -13.13 0.28 4.57
CA GLY A 133 -12.85 -1.17 4.60
C GLY A 133 -11.37 -1.50 4.46
N ILE A 134 -10.72 -0.93 3.47
CA ILE A 134 -9.33 -1.18 3.13
C ILE A 134 -8.62 0.14 2.99
N TYR A 135 -7.49 0.28 3.66
CA TYR A 135 -6.62 1.44 3.61
C TYR A 135 -5.25 1.05 3.11
N GLY A 136 -4.39 2.05 3.15
CA GLY A 136 -2.99 1.91 2.82
C GLY A 136 -2.77 2.01 1.33
N ALA A 137 -1.84 2.86 0.97
CA ALA A 137 -1.38 3.03 -0.40
C ALA A 137 0.13 2.78 -0.50
N ASN A 138 0.67 2.06 0.47
CA ASN A 138 2.10 1.86 0.62
C ASN A 138 2.74 1.03 -0.51
N MET A 139 1.98 0.17 -1.18
CA MET A 139 2.43 -0.52 -2.40
C MET A 139 1.22 -0.85 -3.27
N VAL A 140 1.02 -0.10 -4.33
CA VAL A 140 -0.16 -0.22 -5.20
C VAL A 140 0.24 -0.24 -6.67
N ILE A 141 -0.38 -1.14 -7.43
CA ILE A 141 -0.28 -1.18 -8.89
C ILE A 141 -1.54 -0.50 -9.44
N TYR A 142 -1.33 0.45 -10.35
CA TYR A 142 -2.38 1.12 -11.11
C TYR A 142 -2.29 0.70 -12.57
N ASP A 143 -3.43 0.36 -13.17
CA ASP A 143 -3.55 0.05 -14.59
C ASP A 143 -3.86 1.33 -15.38
N GLU A 144 -3.44 1.41 -16.63
CA GLU A 144 -3.63 2.59 -17.49
C GLU A 144 -5.11 2.97 -17.66
N SER A 145 -6.02 2.02 -17.53
CA SER A 145 -7.47 2.24 -17.64
C SER A 145 -8.02 3.25 -16.64
N ILE A 146 -7.30 3.49 -15.52
CA ILE A 146 -7.73 4.45 -14.50
C ILE A 146 -6.85 5.69 -14.37
N TYR A 147 -5.80 5.85 -15.18
CA TYR A 147 -4.92 7.02 -15.07
C TYR A 147 -5.69 8.34 -15.22
N ASP A 148 -6.57 8.43 -16.21
CA ASP A 148 -7.39 9.64 -16.42
C ASP A 148 -8.40 9.83 -15.29
N THR A 149 -8.99 8.76 -14.80
CA THR A 149 -9.88 8.82 -13.61
C THR A 149 -9.17 9.43 -12.42
N ILE A 150 -7.91 9.02 -12.17
CA ILE A 150 -7.10 9.55 -11.06
C ILE A 150 -6.84 11.06 -11.25
N PHE A 151 -6.56 11.53 -12.48
CA PHE A 151 -6.37 12.95 -12.75
C PHE A 151 -7.66 13.76 -12.60
N ASP A 152 -8.77 13.29 -13.16
CA ASP A 152 -10.06 13.97 -13.07
C ASP A 152 -10.52 14.18 -11.63
N ILE A 153 -10.29 13.17 -10.81
CA ILE A 153 -10.63 13.23 -9.41
C ILE A 153 -9.69 14.21 -8.70
N SER A 154 -8.38 14.21 -9.02
CA SER A 154 -7.42 15.14 -8.42
C SER A 154 -7.85 16.59 -8.67
N LEU A 155 -8.25 16.90 -9.89
CA LEU A 155 -8.74 18.23 -10.25
C LEU A 155 -9.99 18.63 -9.47
N THR A 156 -10.93 17.71 -9.27
CA THR A 156 -12.17 17.98 -8.50
C THR A 156 -11.88 18.19 -7.02
N ALA A 157 -11.01 17.38 -6.43
CA ALA A 157 -10.61 17.55 -5.04
C ALA A 157 -9.85 18.87 -4.80
N PHE A 158 -9.07 19.33 -5.80
CA PHE A 158 -8.36 20.61 -5.71
C PHE A 158 -9.27 21.83 -5.83
N THR A 159 -10.36 21.74 -6.59
CA THR A 159 -11.17 22.93 -6.94
C THR A 159 -12.26 23.26 -5.93
N THR A 160 -12.69 22.32 -5.11
CA THR A 160 -13.86 22.51 -4.23
C THR A 160 -13.56 23.10 -2.85
N SER A 161 -12.33 23.05 -2.35
CA SER A 161 -12.04 23.52 -0.99
C SER A 161 -10.72 24.25 -0.79
N GLY A 162 -9.81 24.26 -1.75
CA GLY A 162 -8.44 24.80 -1.55
C GLY A 162 -7.61 24.01 -0.52
N GLU A 163 -8.23 23.13 0.23
CA GLU A 163 -7.62 22.23 1.20
C GLU A 163 -8.03 20.77 0.91
N TYR A 164 -7.07 19.87 1.02
CA TYR A 164 -7.34 18.44 0.82
C TYR A 164 -7.93 17.85 2.09
N TYR A 165 -9.15 17.37 1.98
CA TYR A 165 -9.81 16.66 3.07
C TYR A 165 -9.52 15.15 3.08
N PHE A 166 -8.86 14.59 2.06
CA PHE A 166 -8.70 13.14 1.95
C PHE A 166 -7.24 12.74 1.73
N ALA A 167 -6.76 11.81 2.54
CA ALA A 167 -5.53 11.10 2.26
C ALA A 167 -5.67 10.25 0.98
N LEU A 168 -4.54 9.91 0.33
CA LEU A 168 -4.52 9.13 -0.91
C LEU A 168 -5.32 7.82 -0.82
N ASP A 169 -5.16 7.10 0.30
CA ASP A 169 -5.84 5.84 0.55
C ASP A 169 -7.37 5.99 0.66
N ASP A 170 -7.83 7.07 1.32
CA ASP A 170 -9.23 7.45 1.37
C ASP A 170 -9.85 7.66 0.00
N TYR A 171 -9.13 8.39 -0.76
CA TYR A 171 -9.46 8.78 -2.09
C TYR A 171 -9.55 7.57 -3.02
N THR A 172 -8.51 6.73 -3.00
CA THR A 172 -8.45 5.51 -3.76
C THR A 172 -9.63 4.60 -3.45
N TYR A 173 -9.96 4.45 -2.16
CA TYR A 173 -11.11 3.65 -1.74
C TYR A 173 -12.44 4.20 -2.26
N ARG A 174 -12.69 5.50 -2.09
CA ARG A 174 -13.99 6.10 -2.46
C ARG A 174 -14.26 6.15 -3.94
N PHE A 175 -13.24 6.36 -4.75
CA PHE A 175 -13.44 6.68 -6.16
C PHE A 175 -12.96 5.57 -7.11
N ILE A 176 -12.01 4.77 -6.71
CA ILE A 176 -11.45 3.70 -7.53
C ILE A 176 -12.00 2.35 -7.11
N VAL A 177 -11.74 1.92 -5.90
CA VAL A 177 -12.07 0.57 -5.42
C VAL A 177 -13.54 0.22 -5.54
N GLN A 178 -14.43 1.19 -5.30
CA GLN A 178 -15.89 0.95 -5.41
C GLN A 178 -16.41 0.89 -6.86
N LYS A 179 -15.65 1.41 -7.83
CA LYS A 179 -16.13 1.56 -9.21
C LYS A 179 -15.36 0.73 -10.23
N HIS A 180 -14.16 0.32 -9.88
CA HIS A 180 -13.26 -0.38 -10.77
C HIS A 180 -12.77 -1.67 -10.14
N GLN A 181 -12.62 -2.71 -10.96
CA GLN A 181 -12.16 -4.02 -10.49
C GLN A 181 -10.82 -3.88 -9.78
N SER A 182 -10.80 -4.17 -8.50
CA SER A 182 -9.64 -3.98 -7.64
C SER A 182 -9.42 -5.19 -6.74
N TYR A 183 -8.17 -5.59 -6.59
CA TYR A 183 -7.79 -6.76 -5.80
C TYR A 183 -6.72 -6.43 -4.76
N CYS A 184 -6.67 -7.25 -3.73
CA CYS A 184 -5.49 -7.39 -2.87
C CYS A 184 -5.25 -8.88 -2.55
N PRO A 185 -4.03 -9.28 -2.18
CA PRO A 185 -3.75 -10.64 -1.76
C PRO A 185 -4.51 -11.02 -0.49
N VAL A 186 -4.80 -12.33 -0.33
CA VAL A 186 -5.43 -12.86 0.89
C VAL A 186 -4.54 -12.78 2.14
N LEU A 187 -3.25 -12.51 1.95
CA LEU A 187 -2.30 -12.15 3.00
C LEU A 187 -1.54 -10.89 2.56
N PRO A 188 -1.24 -9.92 3.45
CA PRO A 188 -0.51 -8.71 3.08
C PRO A 188 0.90 -9.08 2.64
N ILE A 189 1.33 -8.58 1.49
CA ILE A 189 2.68 -8.82 0.93
C ILE A 189 3.67 -7.79 1.45
N ALA A 190 3.27 -6.53 1.50
CA ALA A 190 4.16 -5.41 1.80
C ALA A 190 3.53 -4.43 2.80
N PRO A 191 3.39 -4.81 4.08
CA PRO A 191 2.94 -3.88 5.12
C PRO A 191 3.98 -2.77 5.36
N GLN A 192 3.52 -1.68 5.98
CA GLN A 192 4.42 -0.61 6.41
C GLN A 192 5.26 -1.05 7.60
N LYS A 193 6.54 -0.72 7.57
CA LYS A 193 7.45 -0.89 8.70
C LYS A 193 7.12 0.09 9.81
N THR A 194 7.40 -0.31 11.03
CA THR A 194 7.42 0.60 12.17
C THR A 194 8.52 1.64 11.96
N ASN A 195 8.13 2.91 11.89
CA ASN A 195 9.07 4.00 11.68
C ASN A 195 8.53 5.33 12.24
N TYR A 196 9.42 6.32 12.33
CA TYR A 196 9.03 7.68 12.65
C TYR A 196 8.29 8.31 11.48
N SER A 197 7.06 8.75 11.72
CA SER A 197 6.27 9.50 10.74
C SER A 197 6.52 10.99 10.88
N ASN A 198 6.94 11.63 9.80
CA ASN A 198 7.10 13.08 9.77
C ASN A 198 5.75 13.82 9.73
N ILE A 199 4.69 13.14 9.29
CA ILE A 199 3.35 13.72 9.20
C ILE A 199 2.68 13.76 10.57
N SER A 200 2.82 12.68 11.32
CA SER A 200 2.15 12.50 12.62
C SER A 200 3.10 12.76 13.80
N GLU A 201 4.33 13.20 13.54
CA GLU A 201 5.36 13.55 14.53
C GLU A 201 5.56 12.48 15.62
N GLY A 202 5.58 11.19 15.23
CA GLY A 202 5.69 10.09 16.17
C GLY A 202 6.17 8.80 15.54
N VAL A 203 6.56 7.84 16.39
CA VAL A 203 6.86 6.46 15.96
C VAL A 203 5.58 5.65 16.02
N TYR A 204 5.18 5.12 14.87
CA TYR A 204 3.99 4.29 14.73
C TYR A 204 4.38 2.84 14.51
N ASN A 205 3.75 1.96 15.25
CA ASN A 205 3.88 0.52 15.07
C ASN A 205 2.94 0.04 13.96
N ASN A 206 3.16 0.55 12.76
CA ASN A 206 2.32 0.23 11.61
C ASN A 206 2.32 -1.27 11.33
N TRP A 207 3.48 -1.93 11.40
CA TRP A 207 3.59 -3.37 11.15
C TRP A 207 2.67 -4.19 12.06
N TYR A 208 2.75 -3.98 13.38
CA TYR A 208 1.90 -4.68 14.34
C TYR A 208 0.42 -4.34 14.12
N MET A 209 0.11 -3.06 13.93
CA MET A 209 -1.27 -2.64 13.72
C MET A 209 -1.87 -3.28 12.48
N GLN A 210 -1.14 -3.31 11.37
CA GLN A 210 -1.60 -3.90 10.13
C GLN A 210 -1.76 -5.42 10.23
N THR A 211 -0.78 -6.11 10.78
CA THR A 211 -0.83 -7.57 10.94
C THR A 211 -1.86 -8.02 11.97
N TYR A 212 -2.00 -7.29 13.08
CA TYR A 212 -3.03 -7.55 14.09
C TYR A 212 -4.43 -7.32 13.54
N ASN A 213 -4.66 -6.21 12.87
CA ASN A 213 -5.95 -5.91 12.25
C ASN A 213 -6.28 -6.92 11.16
N TRP A 214 -5.29 -7.31 10.36
CA TRP A 214 -5.47 -8.38 9.39
C TRP A 214 -5.96 -9.65 10.07
N ASN A 215 -5.25 -10.12 11.09
CA ASN A 215 -5.63 -11.32 11.81
C ASN A 215 -6.96 -11.20 12.58
N ARG A 216 -7.38 -9.99 12.93
CA ARG A 216 -8.67 -9.76 13.57
C ARG A 216 -9.83 -9.88 12.58
N TRP A 217 -9.69 -9.32 11.38
CA TRP A 217 -10.80 -9.09 10.48
C TRP A 217 -10.83 -9.98 9.23
N CYS A 218 -9.67 -10.47 8.77
CA CYS A 218 -9.60 -11.33 7.60
C CYS A 218 -9.89 -12.79 7.93
N PRO A 219 -10.54 -13.51 7.02
CA PRO A 219 -10.75 -14.95 7.17
C PRO A 219 -9.43 -15.73 7.09
N ARG A 220 -8.48 -15.28 6.28
CA ARG A 220 -7.12 -15.85 6.17
C ARG A 220 -6.19 -15.17 7.16
N LYS A 221 -5.54 -15.96 8.01
CA LYS A 221 -4.67 -15.46 9.08
C LYS A 221 -3.20 -15.52 8.68
N ILE A 222 -2.46 -14.48 9.03
CA ILE A 222 -1.01 -14.52 8.99
C ILE A 222 -0.55 -15.56 10.00
N PRO A 223 0.30 -16.53 9.62
CA PRO A 223 0.84 -17.53 10.53
C PRO A 223 1.56 -16.89 11.72
N ASN A 224 1.36 -17.46 12.91
CA ASN A 224 1.90 -16.89 14.16
C ASN A 224 3.42 -16.76 14.14
N GLU A 225 4.13 -17.68 13.50
CA GLU A 225 5.58 -17.64 13.32
C GLU A 225 6.07 -16.34 12.66
N PHE A 226 5.31 -15.76 11.76
CA PHE A 226 5.66 -14.51 11.08
C PHE A 226 5.27 -13.28 11.91
N MET A 227 4.25 -13.39 12.75
CA MET A 227 3.90 -12.31 13.68
C MET A 227 4.93 -12.17 14.80
N ASP A 228 5.40 -13.30 15.34
CA ASP A 228 6.32 -13.31 16.47
C ASP A 228 7.74 -12.88 16.08
N GLN A 229 8.20 -13.19 14.87
CA GLN A 229 9.52 -12.75 14.40
C GLN A 229 9.66 -11.22 14.40
N TYR A 230 8.67 -10.51 13.92
CA TYR A 230 8.66 -9.06 13.89
C TYR A 230 8.42 -8.44 15.26
N LYS A 231 7.60 -9.07 16.09
CA LYS A 231 7.39 -8.65 17.47
C LYS A 231 8.68 -8.70 18.31
N VAL A 232 9.48 -9.74 18.12
CA VAL A 232 10.77 -9.89 18.82
C VAL A 232 11.80 -8.88 18.30
N GLN A 233 11.87 -8.65 17.00
CA GLN A 233 12.80 -7.68 16.40
C GLN A 233 12.41 -6.26 16.83
N GLU A 234 11.14 -5.91 16.71
CA GLU A 234 10.63 -4.63 17.21
C GLU A 234 10.88 -4.41 18.70
N MET A 235 10.75 -5.42 19.53
CA MET A 235 11.03 -5.30 20.96
C MET A 235 12.52 -5.14 21.26
N LYS A 236 13.41 -5.68 20.43
CA LYS A 236 14.86 -5.48 20.56
C LYS A 236 15.30 -4.08 20.15
N ASP A 237 14.76 -3.58 19.05
CA ASP A 237 15.05 -2.25 18.53
C ASP A 237 14.43 -1.14 19.41
N ARG A 238 13.45 -1.48 20.24
CA ARG A 238 12.71 -0.55 21.13
C ARG A 238 13.32 -0.34 22.50
N ASN A 239 14.25 -1.16 22.92
CA ASN A 239 14.85 -0.98 24.25
C ASN A 239 15.60 0.34 24.40
N GLU A 240 15.68 1.13 23.36
CA GLU A 240 16.41 2.39 23.43
C GLU A 240 15.57 3.65 23.53
N HIS A 241 14.33 3.74 23.12
CA HIS A 241 13.61 5.05 23.22
C HIS A 241 12.11 5.08 22.89
N HIS A 242 11.11 4.39 23.41
CA HIS A 242 9.76 4.93 23.19
C HIS A 242 8.64 4.45 24.13
N LYS A 243 7.79 5.40 24.53
CA LYS A 243 6.51 5.19 25.20
C LYS A 243 5.47 4.71 24.18
N PHE A 244 4.81 3.62 24.51
CA PHE A 244 3.75 3.05 23.70
C PHE A 244 2.42 3.71 23.98
N TYR A 245 1.64 3.98 22.93
CA TYR A 245 0.21 4.18 23.05
C TYR A 245 -0.50 2.87 22.66
N TYR A 246 -1.08 2.22 23.66
CA TYR A 246 -2.07 1.18 23.44
C TYR A 246 -3.39 1.86 23.13
N VAL A 247 -3.96 1.57 21.97
CA VAL A 247 -5.39 1.84 21.73
C VAL A 247 -6.13 0.60 22.23
N ASN A 248 -6.84 0.74 23.35
CA ASN A 248 -7.73 -0.28 23.91
C ASN A 248 -8.88 -0.60 22.97
#